data_38dcc446b0e231f5d3c5b11ef5446a2e
#
_entry.id   38dcc446b0e231f5d3c5b11ef5446a2e
#
_cell.length_a   1.000
_cell.length_b   1.000
_cell.length_c   1.000
_cell.angle_alpha   90.00
_cell.angle_beta   90.00
_cell.angle_gamma   90.00
#
_symmetry.space_group_name_H-M   'P 1'
#
loop_
_entity.id
_entity.type
_entity.pdbx_description
1 polymer ?
#
loop_
_entity_poly.entity_id
_entity_poly.type
_entity_poly.pdbx_seq_one_letter_code
_entity_poly.pdbx_strand_id
1 'polypeptide(L)'
;MNNAIAQQIADQGGVESYLHAQQHKSLLRFLTCGSVDDGKSTLIGRLLHDTRQIYEDQLSTLHSDSKRIGTQGEKLDLALLVDGLQAEREQGITIDVAYRYFSTEKRKFIIADTPGHEQYTRNMATGASTCDLAILLIDARKGVLDQTRRHSFIATLLGIRHLVVAVNKMDLVDYQEAVFEQFKQDYLTFAQQLPGDLDIKFVPLSALDGDNVASESAHMPWYSGPTLLEVLESVDVISERENQPLRFPVQYVNRPNLDFRGYAGTLSAGVVRVGQRIKVLPSGVESSVARIVTFDGDLQEAVPGEAITLVLKDEVDISRGDLLVDAGESLQAAQSARVDVVWMAEQPLVPGQSYDIKIAGKKTRARVESIRHQVEINTLAQHPADTLQLNGIGLVELTFDEPLVLDSYQSNHDTGGLIFIDRMSNVTVGAGLVRETLQDAPAARGEFSAFELELNALVRKHFPHWGARDLLGGR
;
A
#
# COMPACT_ATOMS: atom_id res chain seq x y z
N MET A 1 -1.68 -31.66 14.00
CA MET A 1 -2.54 -30.45 13.86
C MET A 1 -3.86 -30.57 14.61
N ASN A 2 -4.61 -31.65 14.50
CA ASN A 2 -5.89 -31.83 15.23
C ASN A 2 -5.77 -31.65 16.76
N ASN A 3 -4.65 -32.05 17.37
CA ASN A 3 -4.48 -31.91 18.82
C ASN A 3 -4.26 -30.45 19.28
N ALA A 4 -3.52 -29.65 18.55
CA ALA A 4 -3.24 -28.24 18.94
C ALA A 4 -4.49 -27.36 18.81
N ILE A 5 -5.25 -27.48 17.73
CA ILE A 5 -6.52 -26.76 17.56
C ILE A 5 -7.56 -27.26 18.55
N ALA A 6 -7.64 -28.58 18.76
CA ALA A 6 -8.55 -29.14 19.77
C ALA A 6 -8.22 -28.66 21.20
N GLN A 7 -6.92 -28.53 21.51
CA GLN A 7 -6.48 -27.98 22.79
C GLN A 7 -6.85 -26.49 22.91
N GLN A 8 -6.59 -25.67 21.87
CA GLN A 8 -6.98 -24.25 21.83
C GLN A 8 -8.49 -24.06 21.97
N ILE A 9 -9.30 -24.90 21.32
CA ILE A 9 -10.76 -24.87 21.45
C ILE A 9 -11.18 -25.19 22.89
N ALA A 10 -10.54 -26.18 23.52
CA ALA A 10 -10.82 -26.55 24.90
C ALA A 10 -10.42 -25.44 25.89
N ASP A 11 -9.24 -24.84 25.69
CA ASP A 11 -8.70 -23.78 26.54
C ASP A 11 -9.51 -22.47 26.42
N GLN A 12 -10.17 -22.23 25.30
CA GLN A 12 -11.02 -21.05 25.07
C GLN A 12 -12.50 -21.27 25.39
N GLY A 13 -12.85 -22.43 25.97
CA GLY A 13 -14.22 -22.69 26.45
C GLY A 13 -15.20 -23.17 25.39
N GLY A 14 -14.71 -23.64 24.25
CA GLY A 14 -15.50 -24.26 23.19
C GLY A 14 -15.35 -23.64 21.81
N VAL A 15 -15.98 -24.28 20.82
CA VAL A 15 -15.84 -23.90 19.39
C VAL A 15 -16.33 -22.48 19.11
N GLU A 16 -17.45 -22.07 19.69
CA GLU A 16 -18.02 -20.73 19.48
C GLU A 16 -17.10 -19.64 20.01
N SER A 17 -16.57 -19.78 21.22
CA SER A 17 -15.63 -18.84 21.81
C SER A 17 -14.32 -18.76 21.01
N TYR A 18 -13.84 -19.92 20.54
CA TYR A 18 -12.66 -19.99 19.65
C TYR A 18 -12.91 -19.26 18.34
N LEU A 19 -14.05 -19.48 17.68
CA LEU A 19 -14.39 -18.81 16.42
C LEU A 19 -14.55 -17.30 16.60
N HIS A 20 -15.21 -16.89 17.69
CA HIS A 20 -15.36 -15.48 18.03
C HIS A 20 -14.00 -14.80 18.26
N ALA A 21 -13.12 -15.43 19.05
CA ALA A 21 -11.77 -14.92 19.26
C ALA A 21 -10.96 -14.85 17.94
N GLN A 22 -11.11 -15.82 17.05
CA GLN A 22 -10.45 -15.81 15.74
C GLN A 22 -11.01 -14.71 14.81
N GLN A 23 -12.30 -14.39 14.87
CA GLN A 23 -12.90 -13.33 14.06
C GLN A 23 -12.38 -11.94 14.46
N HIS A 24 -12.13 -11.72 15.76
CA HIS A 24 -11.71 -10.41 16.29
C HIS A 24 -10.19 -10.22 16.38
N LYS A 25 -9.37 -11.18 15.93
CA LYS A 25 -7.93 -10.98 15.83
C LYS A 25 -7.61 -9.89 14.82
N SER A 26 -6.78 -8.93 15.23
CA SER A 26 -6.25 -7.91 14.32
C SER A 26 -5.44 -8.55 13.20
N LEU A 27 -5.39 -7.89 12.05
CA LEU A 27 -4.63 -8.31 10.88
C LEU A 27 -3.48 -7.33 10.65
N LEU A 28 -2.26 -7.86 10.46
CA LEU A 28 -1.12 -7.11 9.97
C LEU A 28 -0.71 -7.63 8.60
N ARG A 29 -0.56 -6.73 7.65
CA ARG A 29 0.04 -7.01 6.34
C ARG A 29 1.44 -6.46 6.33
N PHE A 30 2.42 -7.30 6.02
CA PHE A 30 3.79 -6.83 5.91
C PHE A 30 4.50 -7.44 4.72
N LEU A 31 5.45 -6.71 4.17
CA LEU A 31 6.32 -7.21 3.11
C LEU A 31 7.71 -7.52 3.65
N THR A 32 8.39 -8.45 2.98
CA THR A 32 9.81 -8.68 3.15
C THR A 32 10.56 -8.17 1.93
N CYS A 33 11.56 -7.35 2.14
CA CYS A 33 12.41 -6.83 1.08
C CYS A 33 13.89 -6.81 1.52
N GLY A 34 14.78 -6.73 0.57
CA GLY A 34 16.23 -6.83 0.75
C GLY A 34 16.88 -7.34 -0.54
N SER A 35 18.20 -7.31 -0.60
CA SER A 35 18.94 -7.79 -1.77
C SER A 35 18.77 -9.30 -1.99
N VAL A 36 19.18 -9.75 -3.16
CA VAL A 36 19.31 -11.18 -3.42
C VAL A 36 20.29 -11.78 -2.40
N ASP A 37 19.98 -12.95 -1.88
CA ASP A 37 20.74 -13.69 -0.86
C ASP A 37 20.77 -13.06 0.55
N ASP A 38 20.00 -12.02 0.84
CA ASP A 38 19.90 -11.48 2.21
C ASP A 38 19.08 -12.39 3.15
N GLY A 39 18.41 -13.44 2.62
CA GLY A 39 17.72 -14.47 3.39
C GLY A 39 16.23 -14.24 3.57
N LYS A 40 15.56 -13.54 2.64
CA LYS A 40 14.11 -13.30 2.68
C LYS A 40 13.29 -14.58 2.80
N SER A 41 13.47 -15.50 1.84
CA SER A 41 12.73 -16.77 1.82
C SER A 41 13.06 -17.64 3.04
N THR A 42 14.31 -17.61 3.53
CA THR A 42 14.70 -18.30 4.76
C THR A 42 13.96 -17.72 5.97
N LEU A 43 13.85 -16.39 6.08
CA LEU A 43 13.13 -15.73 7.19
C LEU A 43 11.64 -16.05 7.17
N ILE A 44 11.00 -15.99 5.98
CA ILE A 44 9.58 -16.35 5.84
C ILE A 44 9.36 -17.81 6.24
N GLY A 45 10.19 -18.70 5.71
CA GLY A 45 10.14 -20.13 6.07
C GLY A 45 10.35 -20.36 7.57
N ARG A 46 11.25 -19.59 8.21
CA ARG A 46 11.49 -19.62 9.66
C ARG A 46 10.27 -19.17 10.46
N LEU A 47 9.64 -18.06 10.08
CA LEU A 47 8.41 -17.58 10.72
C LEU A 47 7.29 -18.62 10.63
N LEU A 48 7.09 -19.23 9.45
CA LEU A 48 6.09 -20.27 9.25
C LEU A 48 6.40 -21.54 10.08
N HIS A 49 7.66 -21.91 10.17
CA HIS A 49 8.12 -23.06 10.94
C HIS A 49 7.89 -22.82 12.46
N ASP A 50 8.40 -21.73 12.99
CA ASP A 50 8.40 -21.46 14.43
C ASP A 50 6.99 -21.16 14.96
N THR A 51 6.10 -20.62 14.11
CA THR A 51 4.66 -20.43 14.43
C THR A 51 3.84 -21.71 14.19
N ARG A 52 4.46 -22.84 13.84
CA ARG A 52 3.82 -24.14 13.62
C ARG A 52 2.73 -24.13 12.54
N GLN A 53 2.92 -23.35 11.50
CA GLN A 53 1.96 -23.24 10.38
C GLN A 53 2.28 -24.19 9.23
N ILE A 54 3.29 -25.06 9.37
CA ILE A 54 3.69 -26.06 8.38
C ILE A 54 3.04 -27.38 8.73
N TYR A 55 2.39 -28.01 7.76
CA TYR A 55 1.79 -29.34 7.93
C TYR A 55 2.86 -30.44 7.98
N GLU A 56 2.57 -31.55 8.65
CA GLU A 56 3.53 -32.66 8.83
C GLU A 56 3.98 -33.28 7.52
N ASP A 57 3.09 -33.38 6.52
CA ASP A 57 3.40 -33.85 5.17
C ASP A 57 4.35 -32.88 4.43
N GLN A 58 4.11 -31.57 4.55
CA GLN A 58 5.00 -30.55 4.01
C GLN A 58 6.38 -30.58 4.70
N LEU A 59 6.40 -30.78 6.01
CA LEU A 59 7.65 -30.87 6.77
C LEU A 59 8.48 -32.11 6.36
N SER A 60 7.82 -33.25 6.16
CA SER A 60 8.47 -34.47 5.69
C SER A 60 9.03 -34.34 4.27
N THR A 61 8.29 -33.66 3.37
CA THR A 61 8.73 -33.34 2.03
C THR A 61 9.92 -32.38 2.06
N LEU A 62 9.86 -31.34 2.89
CA LEU A 62 10.93 -30.38 3.07
C LEU A 62 12.23 -31.03 3.55
N HIS A 63 12.15 -31.97 4.52
CA HIS A 63 13.31 -32.74 4.96
C HIS A 63 13.94 -33.56 3.83
N SER A 64 13.13 -34.18 2.98
CA SER A 64 13.60 -34.94 1.80
C SER A 64 14.24 -34.01 0.76
N ASP A 65 13.59 -32.87 0.47
CA ASP A 65 14.07 -31.93 -0.54
C ASP A 65 15.33 -31.19 -0.05
N SER A 66 15.42 -30.81 1.23
CA SER A 66 16.63 -30.23 1.82
C SER A 66 17.85 -31.10 1.66
N LYS A 67 17.69 -32.40 1.80
CA LYS A 67 18.80 -33.35 1.58
C LYS A 67 19.19 -33.52 0.11
N ARG A 68 18.25 -33.34 -0.81
CA ARG A 68 18.45 -33.55 -2.25
C ARG A 68 18.97 -32.31 -2.98
N ILE A 69 18.39 -31.14 -2.69
CA ILE A 69 18.62 -29.90 -3.43
C ILE A 69 18.86 -28.68 -2.51
N GLY A 70 18.86 -28.89 -1.19
CA GLY A 70 19.05 -27.78 -0.23
C GLY A 70 20.45 -27.17 -0.32
N THR A 71 20.56 -25.89 -0.02
CA THR A 71 21.78 -25.09 -0.07
C THR A 71 22.43 -24.90 1.29
N GLN A 72 21.79 -25.36 2.39
CA GLN A 72 22.18 -25.10 3.78
C GLN A 72 22.94 -26.27 4.44
N GLY A 73 23.54 -27.16 3.64
CA GLY A 73 24.29 -28.33 4.14
C GLY A 73 23.39 -29.32 4.87
N GLU A 74 23.71 -29.66 6.12
CA GLU A 74 22.91 -30.56 6.94
C GLU A 74 21.68 -29.93 7.59
N LYS A 75 21.61 -28.58 7.61
CA LYS A 75 20.46 -27.85 8.17
C LYS A 75 19.26 -27.89 7.25
N LEU A 76 18.07 -27.76 7.83
CA LEU A 76 16.83 -27.70 7.09
C LEU A 76 16.77 -26.41 6.25
N ASP A 77 16.58 -26.56 4.95
CA ASP A 77 16.47 -25.40 4.03
C ASP A 77 15.03 -24.92 3.98
N LEU A 78 14.71 -23.98 4.85
CA LEU A 78 13.37 -23.41 4.98
C LEU A 78 12.98 -22.51 3.79
N ALA A 79 13.93 -22.05 2.97
CA ALA A 79 13.64 -21.30 1.77
C ALA A 79 12.81 -22.11 0.76
N LEU A 80 13.01 -23.42 0.69
CA LEU A 80 12.27 -24.33 -0.19
C LEU A 80 10.75 -24.37 0.08
N LEU A 81 10.30 -23.91 1.25
CA LEU A 81 8.86 -23.76 1.56
C LEU A 81 8.22 -22.62 0.79
N VAL A 82 8.99 -21.62 0.43
CA VAL A 82 8.51 -20.35 -0.09
C VAL A 82 8.56 -20.31 -1.60
N ASP A 83 9.55 -20.94 -2.21
CA ASP A 83 9.78 -20.97 -3.64
C ASP A 83 8.64 -21.70 -4.37
N GLY A 84 7.70 -20.92 -4.92
CA GLY A 84 6.44 -21.42 -5.50
C GLY A 84 6.54 -21.77 -6.98
N LEU A 85 7.20 -20.93 -7.77
CA LEU A 85 7.31 -21.09 -9.21
C LEU A 85 8.53 -21.95 -9.59
N GLN A 86 8.41 -22.75 -10.65
CA GLN A 86 9.54 -23.53 -11.14
C GLN A 86 10.71 -22.63 -11.55
N ALA A 87 10.42 -21.48 -12.18
CA ALA A 87 11.43 -20.49 -12.57
C ALA A 87 12.14 -19.84 -11.36
N GLU A 88 11.44 -19.65 -10.25
CA GLU A 88 12.02 -19.15 -8.99
C GLU A 88 12.97 -20.17 -8.39
N ARG A 89 12.58 -21.46 -8.39
CA ARG A 89 13.42 -22.56 -7.92
C ARG A 89 14.68 -22.76 -8.78
N GLU A 90 14.55 -22.61 -10.10
CA GLU A 90 15.67 -22.76 -11.03
C GLU A 90 16.66 -21.58 -10.94
N GLN A 91 16.17 -20.37 -10.68
CA GLN A 91 16.98 -19.15 -10.63
C GLN A 91 17.39 -18.75 -9.20
N GLY A 92 16.73 -19.30 -8.18
CA GLY A 92 16.96 -18.95 -6.78
C GLY A 92 16.57 -17.51 -6.41
N ILE A 93 15.62 -16.92 -7.15
CA ILE A 93 15.14 -15.55 -6.91
C ILE A 93 13.62 -15.49 -6.93
N THR A 94 13.03 -14.62 -6.13
CA THR A 94 11.61 -14.28 -6.20
C THR A 94 11.38 -13.40 -7.44
N ILE A 95 10.39 -13.75 -8.26
CA ILE A 95 10.05 -13.04 -9.52
C ILE A 95 8.75 -12.26 -9.35
N ASP A 96 7.72 -12.89 -8.80
CA ASP A 96 6.41 -12.28 -8.59
C ASP A 96 6.09 -12.13 -7.10
N VAL A 97 5.05 -11.36 -6.78
CA VAL A 97 4.60 -11.20 -5.39
C VAL A 97 3.86 -12.45 -4.96
N ALA A 98 4.39 -13.14 -3.95
CA ALA A 98 3.73 -14.27 -3.34
C ALA A 98 3.16 -13.90 -1.97
N TYR A 99 1.89 -14.23 -1.73
CA TYR A 99 1.26 -14.00 -0.43
C TYR A 99 1.25 -15.27 0.40
N ARG A 100 1.71 -15.14 1.65
CA ARG A 100 1.69 -16.21 2.65
C ARG A 100 0.89 -15.76 3.87
N TYR A 101 0.27 -16.71 4.54
CA TYR A 101 -0.63 -16.46 5.66
C TYR A 101 -0.17 -17.26 6.86
N PHE A 102 -0.14 -16.63 8.01
CA PHE A 102 0.02 -17.32 9.28
C PHE A 102 -0.72 -16.57 10.39
N SER A 103 -0.86 -17.21 11.54
CA SER A 103 -1.48 -16.59 12.71
C SER A 103 -0.80 -17.07 13.98
N THR A 104 -0.72 -16.16 14.94
CA THR A 104 -0.38 -16.48 16.33
C THR A 104 -1.65 -16.45 17.19
N GLU A 105 -1.51 -16.65 18.48
CA GLU A 105 -2.65 -16.48 19.40
C GLU A 105 -3.15 -15.03 19.44
N LYS A 106 -2.26 -14.04 19.20
CA LYS A 106 -2.56 -12.62 19.30
C LYS A 106 -3.06 -12.02 17.98
N ARG A 107 -2.51 -12.44 16.82
CA ARG A 107 -2.68 -11.71 15.56
C ARG A 107 -2.68 -12.62 14.33
N LYS A 108 -3.35 -12.18 13.27
CA LYS A 108 -3.26 -12.75 11.92
C LYS A 108 -2.25 -11.95 11.08
N PHE A 109 -1.56 -12.64 10.17
CA PHE A 109 -0.53 -12.03 9.34
C PHE A 109 -0.70 -12.41 7.87
N ILE A 110 -0.48 -11.44 7.00
CA ILE A 110 -0.27 -11.66 5.56
C ILE A 110 1.12 -11.17 5.23
N ILE A 111 1.95 -12.06 4.71
CA ILE A 111 3.28 -11.75 4.20
C ILE A 111 3.17 -11.52 2.71
N ALA A 112 3.66 -10.39 2.22
CA ALA A 112 3.94 -10.18 0.81
C ALA A 112 5.45 -10.43 0.58
N ASP A 113 5.78 -11.58 0.00
CA ASP A 113 7.15 -11.85 -0.42
C ASP A 113 7.42 -11.13 -1.74
N THR A 114 8.38 -10.21 -1.75
CA THR A 114 8.64 -9.34 -2.88
C THR A 114 10.02 -9.57 -3.48
N PRO A 115 10.15 -9.43 -4.81
CA PRO A 115 11.44 -9.59 -5.49
C PRO A 115 12.48 -8.61 -4.97
N GLY A 116 13.73 -9.07 -4.84
CA GLY A 116 14.86 -8.23 -4.45
C GLY A 116 15.54 -7.51 -5.62
N HIS A 117 15.28 -7.89 -6.88
CA HIS A 117 15.98 -7.38 -8.05
C HIS A 117 15.30 -6.13 -8.62
N GLU A 118 16.10 -5.15 -9.06
CA GLU A 118 15.60 -3.85 -9.57
C GLU A 118 14.62 -3.94 -10.75
N GLN A 119 14.78 -4.95 -11.61
CA GLN A 119 13.89 -5.18 -12.75
C GLN A 119 12.43 -5.47 -12.34
N TYR A 120 12.22 -5.90 -11.10
CA TYR A 120 10.91 -6.23 -10.56
C TYR A 120 10.34 -5.15 -9.61
N THR A 121 10.81 -3.91 -9.73
CA THR A 121 10.34 -2.76 -8.92
C THR A 121 8.81 -2.63 -8.93
N ARG A 122 8.15 -2.87 -10.06
CA ARG A 122 6.68 -2.86 -10.15
C ARG A 122 6.02 -3.90 -9.24
N ASN A 123 6.59 -5.11 -9.15
CA ASN A 123 6.06 -6.18 -8.32
C ASN A 123 6.24 -5.84 -6.84
N MET A 124 7.41 -5.28 -6.47
CA MET A 124 7.62 -4.75 -5.13
C MET A 124 6.61 -3.64 -4.79
N ALA A 125 6.40 -2.68 -5.71
CA ALA A 125 5.41 -1.61 -5.50
C ALA A 125 3.99 -2.17 -5.32
N THR A 126 3.62 -3.21 -6.07
CA THR A 126 2.33 -3.89 -5.92
C THR A 126 2.19 -4.55 -4.53
N GLY A 127 3.22 -5.25 -4.06
CA GLY A 127 3.21 -5.85 -2.72
C GLY A 127 3.16 -4.80 -1.61
N ALA A 128 4.00 -3.77 -1.72
CA ALA A 128 4.12 -2.71 -0.73
C ALA A 128 2.83 -1.88 -0.58
N SER A 129 2.10 -1.63 -1.67
CA SER A 129 0.87 -0.81 -1.65
C SER A 129 -0.25 -1.38 -0.77
N THR A 130 -0.15 -2.63 -0.37
CA THR A 130 -1.16 -3.30 0.47
C THR A 130 -0.67 -3.60 1.88
N CYS A 131 0.57 -3.23 2.20
CA CYS A 131 1.23 -3.57 3.47
C CYS A 131 1.27 -2.38 4.44
N ASP A 132 1.19 -2.70 5.72
CA ASP A 132 1.24 -1.74 6.82
C ASP A 132 2.68 -1.61 7.39
N LEU A 133 3.53 -2.63 7.17
CA LEU A 133 4.88 -2.73 7.71
C LEU A 133 5.83 -3.33 6.67
N ALA A 134 7.09 -2.90 6.67
CA ALA A 134 8.14 -3.50 5.85
C ALA A 134 9.28 -4.06 6.71
N ILE A 135 9.66 -5.31 6.44
CA ILE A 135 10.87 -5.93 6.98
C ILE A 135 11.98 -5.79 5.93
N LEU A 136 12.97 -4.99 6.26
CA LEU A 136 14.15 -4.75 5.44
C LEU A 136 15.28 -5.66 5.90
N LEU A 137 15.58 -6.71 5.13
CA LEU A 137 16.68 -7.60 5.46
C LEU A 137 18.01 -7.03 4.96
N ILE A 138 19.01 -7.09 5.83
CA ILE A 138 20.39 -6.68 5.55
C ILE A 138 21.31 -7.81 5.96
N ASP A 139 22.18 -8.28 5.06
CA ASP A 139 23.23 -9.25 5.40
C ASP A 139 24.33 -8.56 6.22
N ALA A 140 24.54 -9.04 7.44
CA ALA A 140 25.50 -8.49 8.39
C ALA A 140 26.96 -8.37 7.89
N ARG A 141 27.27 -9.01 6.77
CA ARG A 141 28.61 -8.94 6.13
C ARG A 141 28.73 -7.85 5.07
N LYS A 142 27.58 -7.34 4.52
CA LYS A 142 27.58 -6.54 3.29
C LYS A 142 27.35 -5.05 3.51
N GLY A 143 26.69 -4.64 4.57
CA GLY A 143 26.34 -3.23 4.80
C GLY A 143 25.01 -2.80 4.18
N VAL A 144 24.71 -1.52 4.31
CA VAL A 144 23.54 -0.88 3.72
C VAL A 144 23.78 -0.65 2.22
N LEU A 145 23.32 -1.56 1.39
CA LEU A 145 23.48 -1.54 -0.07
C LEU A 145 22.49 -0.60 -0.75
N ASP A 146 22.76 -0.28 -2.01
CA ASP A 146 21.86 0.54 -2.85
C ASP A 146 20.46 -0.07 -2.96
N GLN A 147 20.36 -1.39 -3.03
CA GLN A 147 19.05 -2.07 -3.04
C GLN A 147 18.29 -1.89 -1.73
N THR A 148 18.95 -1.90 -0.57
CA THR A 148 18.32 -1.60 0.72
C THR A 148 17.77 -0.19 0.73
N ARG A 149 18.55 0.78 0.22
CA ARG A 149 18.11 2.19 0.10
C ARG A 149 16.90 2.32 -0.82
N ARG A 150 16.94 1.67 -1.98
CA ARG A 150 15.84 1.62 -2.95
C ARG A 150 14.57 1.05 -2.34
N HIS A 151 14.66 -0.09 -1.68
CA HIS A 151 13.51 -0.75 -1.08
C HIS A 151 12.91 0.09 0.06
N SER A 152 13.76 0.71 0.88
CA SER A 152 13.32 1.64 1.91
C SER A 152 12.56 2.82 1.31
N PHE A 153 13.10 3.43 0.25
CA PHE A 153 12.46 4.56 -0.43
C PHE A 153 11.12 4.17 -1.05
N ILE A 154 11.04 3.04 -1.76
CA ILE A 154 9.78 2.58 -2.36
C ILE A 154 8.75 2.27 -1.28
N ALA A 155 9.13 1.57 -0.21
CA ALA A 155 8.23 1.26 0.89
C ALA A 155 7.66 2.53 1.54
N THR A 156 8.51 3.51 1.85
CA THR A 156 8.09 4.78 2.47
C THR A 156 7.31 5.68 1.51
N LEU A 157 7.66 5.70 0.22
CA LEU A 157 6.89 6.38 -0.82
C LEU A 157 5.46 5.82 -0.89
N LEU A 158 5.31 4.50 -0.76
CA LEU A 158 4.02 3.79 -0.74
C LEU A 158 3.33 3.85 0.64
N GLY A 159 3.78 4.75 1.53
CA GLY A 159 3.12 5.09 2.77
C GLY A 159 3.38 4.15 3.94
N ILE A 160 4.29 3.19 3.81
CA ILE A 160 4.68 2.33 4.93
C ILE A 160 5.52 3.14 5.92
N ARG A 161 5.00 3.31 7.13
CA ARG A 161 5.66 4.05 8.21
C ARG A 161 6.44 3.16 9.17
N HIS A 162 6.02 1.93 9.35
CA HIS A 162 6.65 0.96 10.24
C HIS A 162 7.71 0.16 9.48
N LEU A 163 8.97 0.39 9.80
CA LEU A 163 10.11 -0.30 9.20
C LEU A 163 10.81 -1.16 10.25
N VAL A 164 11.00 -2.43 9.95
CA VAL A 164 11.85 -3.32 10.75
C VAL A 164 13.11 -3.61 9.95
N VAL A 165 14.24 -3.05 10.40
CA VAL A 165 15.54 -3.34 9.83
C VAL A 165 16.08 -4.59 10.50
N ALA A 166 16.01 -5.71 9.80
CA ALA A 166 16.46 -7.02 10.26
C ALA A 166 17.91 -7.23 9.81
N VAL A 167 18.85 -7.07 10.73
CA VAL A 167 20.28 -7.36 10.48
C VAL A 167 20.45 -8.88 10.58
N ASN A 168 20.40 -9.52 9.42
CA ASN A 168 20.39 -10.98 9.29
C ASN A 168 21.78 -11.57 9.11
N LYS A 169 21.88 -12.87 9.36
CA LYS A 169 23.14 -13.64 9.31
C LYS A 169 24.16 -13.18 10.35
N MET A 170 23.69 -12.83 11.53
CA MET A 170 24.56 -12.50 12.66
C MET A 170 25.48 -13.66 13.06
N ASP A 171 25.07 -14.92 12.78
CA ASP A 171 25.88 -16.12 12.91
C ASP A 171 27.17 -16.08 12.08
N LEU A 172 27.19 -15.38 10.94
CA LEU A 172 28.35 -15.27 10.05
C LEU A 172 29.33 -14.14 10.44
N VAL A 173 29.00 -13.37 11.48
CA VAL A 173 29.83 -12.30 12.05
C VAL A 173 30.01 -12.48 13.56
N ASP A 174 29.95 -13.74 14.02
CA ASP A 174 30.14 -14.13 15.42
C ASP A 174 29.24 -13.36 16.40
N TYR A 175 28.03 -12.98 15.97
CA TYR A 175 27.02 -12.27 16.77
C TYR A 175 27.52 -10.96 17.41
N GLN A 176 28.45 -10.26 16.76
CA GLN A 176 29.11 -9.08 17.30
C GLN A 176 28.18 -7.87 17.40
N GLU A 177 28.04 -7.31 18.60
CA GLU A 177 27.28 -6.07 18.86
C GLU A 177 27.77 -4.89 18.03
N ALA A 178 29.09 -4.73 17.90
CA ALA A 178 29.68 -3.63 17.15
C ALA A 178 29.25 -3.60 15.67
N VAL A 179 29.06 -4.76 15.06
CA VAL A 179 28.56 -4.87 13.69
C VAL A 179 27.12 -4.38 13.61
N PHE A 180 26.27 -4.80 14.52
CA PHE A 180 24.89 -4.36 14.60
C PHE A 180 24.73 -2.86 14.80
N GLU A 181 25.47 -2.29 15.77
CA GLU A 181 25.41 -0.85 16.06
C GLU A 181 25.94 0.00 14.89
N GLN A 182 26.96 -0.47 14.17
CA GLN A 182 27.43 0.21 12.95
C GLN A 182 26.31 0.27 11.88
N PHE A 183 25.63 -0.84 11.62
CA PHE A 183 24.50 -0.89 10.69
C PHE A 183 23.38 0.06 11.07
N LYS A 184 23.05 0.08 12.33
CA LYS A 184 22.02 0.96 12.88
C LYS A 184 22.33 2.43 12.63
N GLN A 185 23.57 2.85 12.88
CA GLN A 185 24.02 4.23 12.63
C GLN A 185 23.99 4.57 11.14
N ASP A 186 24.53 3.70 10.29
CA ASP A 186 24.55 3.91 8.84
C ASP A 186 23.15 4.03 8.25
N TYR A 187 22.25 3.14 8.68
CA TYR A 187 20.87 3.16 8.24
C TYR A 187 20.12 4.39 8.74
N LEU A 188 20.26 4.78 10.01
CA LEU A 188 19.63 5.97 10.56
C LEU A 188 20.08 7.25 9.85
N THR A 189 21.35 7.34 9.48
CA THR A 189 21.88 8.46 8.69
C THR A 189 21.23 8.54 7.31
N PHE A 190 21.03 7.40 6.66
CA PHE A 190 20.31 7.32 5.39
C PHE A 190 18.82 7.65 5.56
N ALA A 191 18.18 7.11 6.59
CA ALA A 191 16.74 7.21 6.82
C ALA A 191 16.24 8.66 7.00
N GLN A 192 17.12 9.59 7.39
CA GLN A 192 16.81 11.04 7.44
C GLN A 192 16.41 11.63 6.10
N GLN A 193 16.73 10.95 4.99
CA GLN A 193 16.38 11.38 3.63
C GLN A 193 15.07 10.77 3.13
N LEU A 194 14.51 9.81 3.88
CA LEU A 194 13.27 9.15 3.50
C LEU A 194 12.06 10.04 3.81
N PRO A 195 10.99 9.96 3.00
CA PRO A 195 9.77 10.72 3.25
C PRO A 195 8.98 10.16 4.45
N GLY A 196 8.29 11.07 5.15
CA GLY A 196 7.34 10.73 6.21
C GLY A 196 7.96 10.64 7.61
N ASP A 197 7.08 10.44 8.59
CA ASP A 197 7.45 10.15 9.99
C ASP A 197 7.52 8.63 10.16
N LEU A 198 8.73 8.11 10.41
CA LEU A 198 9.02 6.68 10.36
C LEU A 198 9.26 6.11 11.75
N ASP A 199 8.56 5.03 12.09
CA ASP A 199 8.86 4.15 13.22
C ASP A 199 9.83 3.05 12.76
N ILE A 200 11.12 3.18 13.12
CA ILE A 200 12.18 2.27 12.67
C ILE A 200 12.65 1.43 13.84
N LYS A 201 12.47 0.12 13.74
CA LYS A 201 12.97 -0.86 14.72
C LYS A 201 14.10 -1.67 14.12
N PHE A 202 15.10 -1.98 14.93
CA PHE A 202 16.26 -2.77 14.53
C PHE A 202 16.26 -4.08 15.30
N VAL A 203 16.40 -5.19 14.58
CA VAL A 203 16.45 -6.54 15.15
C VAL A 203 17.67 -7.28 14.59
N PRO A 204 18.67 -7.61 15.42
CA PRO A 204 19.76 -8.51 15.00
C PRO A 204 19.24 -9.94 15.04
N LEU A 205 19.38 -10.70 13.96
CA LEU A 205 18.84 -12.05 13.88
C LEU A 205 19.69 -13.00 13.03
N SER A 206 19.45 -14.30 13.21
CA SER A 206 19.83 -15.33 12.25
C SER A 206 18.55 -16.06 11.80
N ALA A 207 18.12 -15.80 10.57
CA ALA A 207 16.96 -16.48 10.01
C ALA A 207 17.19 -18.00 9.86
N LEU A 208 18.43 -18.42 9.65
CA LEU A 208 18.79 -19.83 9.51
C LEU A 208 18.71 -20.56 10.85
N ASP A 209 19.22 -19.97 11.93
CA ASP A 209 19.28 -20.62 13.25
C ASP A 209 18.07 -20.27 14.13
N GLY A 210 17.31 -19.21 13.77
CA GLY A 210 16.10 -18.78 14.48
C GLY A 210 16.35 -17.76 15.59
N ASP A 211 17.61 -17.31 15.75
CA ASP A 211 18.00 -16.32 16.76
C ASP A 211 17.23 -15.01 16.60
N ASN A 212 16.55 -14.56 17.63
CA ASN A 212 15.72 -13.34 17.68
C ASN A 212 14.59 -13.28 16.59
N VAL A 213 14.22 -14.41 16.01
CA VAL A 213 13.06 -14.46 15.09
C VAL A 213 11.76 -14.60 15.88
N ALA A 214 11.53 -15.75 16.52
CA ALA A 214 10.35 -16.00 17.35
C ALA A 214 10.70 -16.14 18.85
N SER A 215 11.97 -16.38 19.18
CA SER A 215 12.49 -16.48 20.54
C SER A 215 13.80 -15.73 20.68
N GLU A 216 14.08 -15.27 21.90
CA GLU A 216 15.34 -14.59 22.21
C GLU A 216 16.55 -15.48 21.93
N SER A 217 17.64 -14.85 21.46
CA SER A 217 18.89 -15.53 21.16
C SER A 217 19.76 -15.67 22.41
N ALA A 218 20.25 -16.87 22.67
CA ALA A 218 21.29 -17.09 23.67
C ALA A 218 22.68 -16.59 23.23
N HIS A 219 22.88 -16.36 21.92
CA HIS A 219 24.15 -15.91 21.35
C HIS A 219 24.34 -14.39 21.39
N MET A 220 23.23 -13.65 21.58
CA MET A 220 23.23 -12.18 21.61
C MET A 220 22.72 -11.63 22.96
N PRO A 221 23.38 -11.93 24.10
CA PRO A 221 22.93 -11.46 25.43
C PRO A 221 23.00 -9.94 25.60
N TRP A 222 23.67 -9.24 24.71
CA TRP A 222 23.77 -7.78 24.65
C TRP A 222 22.50 -7.13 24.06
N TYR A 223 21.68 -7.89 23.30
CA TYR A 223 20.43 -7.40 22.73
C TYR A 223 19.28 -7.63 23.72
N SER A 224 18.70 -6.55 24.19
CA SER A 224 17.56 -6.55 25.13
C SER A 224 16.25 -6.08 24.47
N GLY A 225 16.25 -5.93 23.15
CA GLY A 225 15.07 -5.54 22.40
C GLY A 225 14.13 -6.74 22.11
N PRO A 226 12.95 -6.48 21.56
CA PRO A 226 11.99 -7.53 21.21
C PRO A 226 12.49 -8.40 20.06
N THR A 227 12.03 -9.65 20.01
CA THR A 227 12.17 -10.51 18.84
C THR A 227 11.39 -9.96 17.64
N LEU A 228 11.69 -10.45 16.44
CA LEU A 228 10.97 -10.03 15.26
C LEU A 228 9.46 -10.32 15.39
N LEU A 229 9.09 -11.49 15.89
CA LEU A 229 7.68 -11.86 16.08
C LEU A 229 6.97 -10.96 17.09
N GLU A 230 7.63 -10.61 18.19
CA GLU A 230 7.07 -9.67 19.19
C GLU A 230 6.86 -8.27 18.60
N VAL A 231 7.77 -7.79 17.76
CA VAL A 231 7.57 -6.54 17.02
C VAL A 231 6.31 -6.63 16.14
N LEU A 232 6.17 -7.70 15.35
CA LEU A 232 5.02 -7.90 14.46
C LEU A 232 3.70 -8.02 15.24
N GLU A 233 3.71 -8.61 16.42
CA GLU A 233 2.54 -8.74 17.29
C GLU A 233 2.14 -7.42 17.97
N SER A 234 3.08 -6.51 18.22
CA SER A 234 2.88 -5.31 19.02
C SER A 234 2.62 -4.02 18.23
N VAL A 235 2.95 -3.99 16.93
CA VAL A 235 2.72 -2.79 16.09
C VAL A 235 1.24 -2.51 15.97
N ASP A 236 0.82 -1.29 16.31
CA ASP A 236 -0.56 -0.85 16.21
C ASP A 236 -0.78 -0.01 14.93
N VAL A 237 -1.46 -0.62 13.96
CA VAL A 237 -1.79 0.03 12.67
C VAL A 237 -3.27 0.40 12.56
N ILE A 238 -4.10 -0.01 13.53
CA ILE A 238 -5.56 0.17 13.49
C ILE A 238 -5.93 1.50 14.14
N SER A 239 -5.43 1.76 15.35
CA SER A 239 -5.75 2.99 16.09
C SER A 239 -5.27 4.25 15.37
N GLU A 240 -4.22 4.17 14.58
CA GLU A 240 -3.78 5.28 13.73
C GLU A 240 -4.86 5.69 12.71
N ARG A 241 -5.55 4.73 12.09
CA ARG A 241 -6.61 4.98 11.11
C ARG A 241 -7.92 5.40 11.77
N GLU A 242 -8.22 4.91 12.97
CA GLU A 242 -9.42 5.28 13.72
C GLU A 242 -9.43 6.77 14.12
N ASN A 243 -8.25 7.32 14.41
CA ASN A 243 -8.08 8.71 14.82
C ASN A 243 -8.06 9.70 13.66
N GLN A 244 -8.13 9.23 12.42
CA GLN A 244 -8.20 10.08 11.24
C GLN A 244 -9.64 10.56 10.97
N PRO A 245 -9.83 11.60 10.15
CA PRO A 245 -11.15 12.01 9.68
C PRO A 245 -11.86 10.88 8.92
N LEU A 246 -13.20 10.83 9.03
CA LEU A 246 -14.02 9.82 8.35
C LEU A 246 -13.79 9.82 6.83
N ARG A 247 -13.46 8.65 6.28
CA ARG A 247 -13.38 8.38 4.84
C ARG A 247 -14.08 7.08 4.50
N PHE A 248 -15.23 7.20 3.85
CA PHE A 248 -16.01 6.05 3.40
C PHE A 248 -16.27 6.17 1.89
N PRO A 249 -15.41 5.61 1.04
CA PRO A 249 -15.63 5.59 -0.41
C PRO A 249 -16.75 4.61 -0.77
N VAL A 250 -17.76 5.10 -1.49
CA VAL A 250 -18.90 4.28 -1.93
C VAL A 250 -18.47 3.38 -3.08
N GLN A 251 -18.52 2.08 -2.86
CA GLN A 251 -18.14 1.07 -3.85
C GLN A 251 -19.35 0.52 -4.61
N TYR A 252 -20.51 0.47 -3.96
CA TYR A 252 -21.74 -0.05 -4.54
C TYR A 252 -22.99 0.55 -3.89
N VAL A 253 -23.99 0.87 -4.69
CA VAL A 253 -25.31 1.29 -4.21
C VAL A 253 -26.25 0.10 -4.22
N ASN A 254 -26.67 -0.34 -3.04
CA ASN A 254 -27.53 -1.50 -2.84
C ASN A 254 -28.99 -1.06 -2.70
N ARG A 255 -29.83 -1.42 -3.67
CA ARG A 255 -31.27 -1.14 -3.66
C ARG A 255 -32.06 -2.38 -4.10
N PRO A 256 -32.16 -3.41 -3.24
CA PRO A 256 -32.81 -4.66 -3.57
C PRO A 256 -34.33 -4.51 -3.69
N ASN A 257 -34.94 -3.52 -3.04
CA ASN A 257 -36.37 -3.22 -3.06
C ASN A 257 -36.61 -1.71 -2.84
N LEU A 258 -37.86 -1.29 -2.76
CA LEU A 258 -38.23 0.12 -2.60
C LEU A 258 -37.97 0.66 -1.17
N ASP A 259 -37.93 -0.24 -0.19
CA ASP A 259 -37.82 0.13 1.24
C ASP A 259 -36.39 0.15 1.76
N PHE A 260 -35.43 -0.29 0.93
CA PHE A 260 -34.00 -0.32 1.30
C PHE A 260 -33.13 0.38 0.27
N ARG A 261 -32.37 1.38 0.73
CA ARG A 261 -31.29 2.03 -0.03
C ARG A 261 -30.06 2.11 0.86
N GLY A 262 -29.02 1.38 0.50
CA GLY A 262 -27.77 1.32 1.24
C GLY A 262 -26.57 1.59 0.36
N TYR A 263 -25.53 2.17 0.95
CA TYR A 263 -24.29 2.53 0.30
C TYR A 263 -23.19 1.64 0.87
N ALA A 264 -22.77 0.67 0.08
CA ALA A 264 -21.78 -0.31 0.49
C ALA A 264 -20.36 0.14 0.16
N GLY A 265 -19.43 -0.13 1.06
CA GLY A 265 -18.01 0.17 0.93
C GLY A 265 -17.21 -0.41 2.07
N THR A 266 -15.90 -0.19 2.02
CA THR A 266 -14.99 -0.46 3.12
C THR A 266 -14.63 0.86 3.80
N LEU A 267 -14.75 0.92 5.11
CA LEU A 267 -14.37 2.10 5.88
C LEU A 267 -12.85 2.28 5.82
N SER A 268 -12.39 3.36 5.22
CA SER A 268 -10.97 3.60 4.97
C SER A 268 -10.28 4.26 6.17
N ALA A 269 -10.95 5.24 6.80
CA ALA A 269 -10.43 5.96 7.95
C ALA A 269 -11.56 6.53 8.80
N GLY A 270 -11.25 6.85 10.06
CA GLY A 270 -12.20 7.35 11.04
C GLY A 270 -13.14 6.27 11.56
N VAL A 271 -13.98 6.62 12.50
CA VAL A 271 -15.01 5.75 13.05
C VAL A 271 -16.38 6.31 12.64
N VAL A 272 -17.26 5.45 12.14
CA VAL A 272 -18.63 5.84 11.80
C VAL A 272 -19.61 5.30 12.83
N ARG A 273 -20.57 6.13 13.25
CA ARG A 273 -21.57 5.80 14.28
C ARG A 273 -22.98 6.05 13.78
N VAL A 274 -23.93 5.27 14.27
CA VAL A 274 -25.35 5.53 14.06
C VAL A 274 -25.70 6.92 14.63
N GLY A 275 -26.41 7.74 13.86
CA GLY A 275 -26.76 9.11 14.19
C GLY A 275 -25.72 10.17 13.80
N GLN A 276 -24.52 9.77 13.39
CA GLN A 276 -23.46 10.71 12.97
C GLN A 276 -23.89 11.51 11.74
N ARG A 277 -23.64 12.82 11.75
CA ARG A 277 -23.85 13.68 10.59
C ARG A 277 -22.71 13.51 9.61
N ILE A 278 -23.06 13.28 8.37
CA ILE A 278 -22.11 13.10 7.27
C ILE A 278 -22.39 14.04 6.11
N LYS A 279 -21.38 14.26 5.29
CA LYS A 279 -21.45 14.99 4.02
C LYS A 279 -21.06 14.09 2.88
N VAL A 280 -21.77 14.19 1.79
CA VAL A 280 -21.47 13.47 0.54
C VAL A 280 -20.64 14.35 -0.38
N LEU A 281 -19.48 13.90 -0.80
CA LEU A 281 -18.64 14.63 -1.74
C LEU A 281 -18.64 13.91 -3.12
N PRO A 282 -18.66 14.65 -4.24
CA PRO A 282 -18.48 16.10 -4.36
C PRO A 282 -19.76 16.95 -4.19
N SER A 283 -20.96 16.36 -4.05
CA SER A 283 -22.23 17.10 -4.07
C SER A 283 -22.39 18.09 -2.89
N GLY A 284 -21.73 17.85 -1.76
CA GLY A 284 -21.85 18.66 -0.54
C GLY A 284 -23.14 18.45 0.25
N VAL A 285 -24.00 17.51 -0.16
CA VAL A 285 -25.28 17.23 0.52
C VAL A 285 -25.00 16.56 1.87
N GLU A 286 -25.66 17.03 2.91
CA GLU A 286 -25.55 16.47 4.27
C GLU A 286 -26.72 15.56 4.59
N SER A 287 -26.46 14.54 5.39
CA SER A 287 -27.45 13.64 5.97
C SER A 287 -26.92 13.04 7.29
N SER A 288 -27.62 12.06 7.85
CA SER A 288 -27.18 11.33 9.03
C SER A 288 -27.24 9.84 8.81
N VAL A 289 -26.33 9.09 9.43
CA VAL A 289 -26.31 7.63 9.39
C VAL A 289 -27.50 7.10 10.18
N ALA A 290 -28.41 6.41 9.51
CA ALA A 290 -29.57 5.77 10.15
C ALA A 290 -29.24 4.36 10.65
N ARG A 291 -28.47 3.57 9.86
CA ARG A 291 -28.07 2.20 10.19
C ARG A 291 -26.71 1.88 9.58
N ILE A 292 -25.99 0.99 10.25
CA ILE A 292 -24.75 0.38 9.75
C ILE A 292 -25.04 -1.11 9.62
N VAL A 293 -25.17 -1.60 8.40
CA VAL A 293 -25.63 -2.96 8.10
C VAL A 293 -24.46 -3.83 7.67
N THR A 294 -24.33 -5.01 8.27
CA THR A 294 -23.40 -6.07 7.88
C THR A 294 -24.14 -7.37 7.60
N PHE A 295 -23.42 -8.40 7.17
CA PHE A 295 -23.98 -9.73 6.98
C PHE A 295 -24.50 -10.32 8.31
N ASP A 296 -23.82 -10.07 9.41
CA ASP A 296 -24.14 -10.62 10.75
C ASP A 296 -25.17 -9.77 11.52
N GLY A 297 -25.60 -8.64 10.93
CA GLY A 297 -26.59 -7.75 11.54
C GLY A 297 -26.18 -6.28 11.54
N ASP A 298 -26.94 -5.46 12.25
CA ASP A 298 -26.69 -4.03 12.37
C ASP A 298 -25.68 -3.73 13.49
N LEU A 299 -24.74 -2.83 13.19
CA LEU A 299 -23.75 -2.32 14.15
C LEU A 299 -24.15 -0.95 14.67
N GLN A 300 -23.66 -0.57 15.87
CA GLN A 300 -23.78 0.79 16.41
C GLN A 300 -22.63 1.70 15.96
N GLU A 301 -21.48 1.10 15.75
CA GLU A 301 -20.29 1.76 15.19
C GLU A 301 -19.50 0.81 14.29
N ALA A 302 -18.70 1.36 13.39
CA ALA A 302 -17.76 0.60 12.57
C ALA A 302 -16.40 1.31 12.52
N VAL A 303 -15.34 0.50 12.38
CA VAL A 303 -13.93 0.91 12.41
C VAL A 303 -13.25 0.68 11.04
N PRO A 304 -12.09 1.32 10.78
CA PRO A 304 -11.37 1.15 9.52
C PRO A 304 -11.08 -0.31 9.16
N GLY A 305 -11.28 -0.64 7.88
CA GLY A 305 -11.10 -1.99 7.34
C GLY A 305 -12.39 -2.82 7.31
N GLU A 306 -13.46 -2.42 7.99
CA GLU A 306 -14.73 -3.13 7.95
C GLU A 306 -15.51 -2.85 6.67
N ALA A 307 -16.02 -3.92 6.06
CA ALA A 307 -16.91 -3.85 4.92
C ALA A 307 -18.36 -3.71 5.40
N ILE A 308 -18.95 -2.54 5.20
CA ILE A 308 -20.26 -2.18 5.73
C ILE A 308 -21.17 -1.58 4.66
N THR A 309 -22.46 -1.53 4.97
CA THR A 309 -23.45 -0.80 4.17
C THR A 309 -24.11 0.26 5.05
N LEU A 310 -23.89 1.53 4.70
CA LEU A 310 -24.50 2.66 5.38
C LEU A 310 -25.90 2.92 4.78
N VAL A 311 -26.90 3.03 5.66
CA VAL A 311 -28.23 3.53 5.34
C VAL A 311 -28.35 4.91 5.92
N LEU A 312 -28.75 5.88 5.10
CA LEU A 312 -28.91 7.26 5.52
C LEU A 312 -30.36 7.58 5.89
N LYS A 313 -30.54 8.62 6.71
CA LYS A 313 -31.86 9.08 7.13
C LYS A 313 -32.67 9.66 5.98
N ASP A 314 -31.98 10.38 5.10
CA ASP A 314 -32.57 11.06 3.95
C ASP A 314 -32.27 10.31 2.66
N GLU A 315 -33.16 10.39 1.68
CA GLU A 315 -32.89 9.90 0.32
C GLU A 315 -31.96 10.88 -0.39
N VAL A 316 -30.66 10.59 -0.39
CA VAL A 316 -29.64 11.37 -1.06
C VAL A 316 -29.18 10.65 -2.32
N ASP A 317 -28.94 11.43 -3.37
CA ASP A 317 -28.37 10.89 -4.61
C ASP A 317 -26.85 10.71 -4.43
N ILE A 318 -26.45 9.44 -4.31
CA ILE A 318 -25.07 9.01 -4.11
C ILE A 318 -24.76 7.92 -5.11
N SER A 319 -23.63 8.03 -5.74
CA SER A 319 -23.15 7.10 -6.75
C SER A 319 -21.87 6.39 -6.31
N ARG A 320 -21.52 5.32 -7.00
CA ARG A 320 -20.22 4.67 -6.85
C ARG A 320 -19.10 5.68 -7.14
N GLY A 321 -18.12 5.76 -6.23
CA GLY A 321 -17.00 6.67 -6.33
C GLY A 321 -17.19 8.01 -5.58
N ASP A 322 -18.41 8.24 -5.05
CA ASP A 322 -18.61 9.35 -4.10
C ASP A 322 -17.97 9.00 -2.75
N LEU A 323 -17.62 10.03 -1.99
CA LEU A 323 -16.97 9.91 -0.69
C LEU A 323 -17.89 10.44 0.41
N LEU A 324 -18.18 9.64 1.43
CA LEU A 324 -18.84 10.09 2.64
C LEU A 324 -17.78 10.50 3.67
N VAL A 325 -17.94 11.71 4.21
CA VAL A 325 -17.04 12.33 5.18
C VAL A 325 -17.82 12.92 6.35
N ASP A 326 -17.17 13.35 7.40
CA ASP A 326 -17.80 14.13 8.47
C ASP A 326 -18.45 15.42 7.94
N ALA A 327 -19.58 15.84 8.49
CA ALA A 327 -20.29 17.04 8.03
C ALA A 327 -19.44 18.31 8.12
N GLY A 328 -18.50 18.38 9.09
CA GLY A 328 -17.57 19.49 9.26
C GLY A 328 -16.34 19.47 8.35
N GLU A 329 -16.21 18.47 7.47
CA GLU A 329 -15.03 18.32 6.62
C GLU A 329 -14.95 19.42 5.55
N SER A 330 -13.73 19.97 5.39
CA SER A 330 -13.45 21.04 4.43
C SER A 330 -12.90 20.54 3.08
N LEU A 331 -12.76 19.20 2.92
CA LEU A 331 -12.24 18.59 1.71
C LEU A 331 -13.08 18.98 0.49
N GLN A 332 -12.41 19.41 -0.57
CA GLN A 332 -13.04 19.84 -1.82
C GLN A 332 -12.56 19.02 -3.00
N ALA A 333 -13.39 18.96 -4.03
CA ALA A 333 -12.99 18.35 -5.29
C ALA A 333 -12.00 19.26 -6.03
N ALA A 334 -10.95 18.66 -6.60
CA ALA A 334 -9.91 19.34 -7.36
C ALA A 334 -9.87 18.86 -8.80
N GLN A 335 -9.54 19.74 -9.74
CA GLN A 335 -9.40 19.41 -11.15
C GLN A 335 -7.95 19.06 -11.53
N SER A 336 -6.99 19.33 -10.67
CA SER A 336 -5.59 19.05 -10.88
C SER A 336 -4.90 18.65 -9.58
N ALA A 337 -3.84 17.85 -9.72
CA ALA A 337 -3.04 17.40 -8.60
C ALA A 337 -1.57 17.17 -9.01
N ARG A 338 -0.68 17.26 -8.02
CA ARG A 338 0.66 16.71 -8.10
C ARG A 338 0.67 15.30 -7.56
N VAL A 339 1.24 14.41 -8.34
CA VAL A 339 1.21 12.98 -8.08
C VAL A 339 2.61 12.40 -8.23
N ASP A 340 3.08 11.70 -7.21
CA ASP A 340 4.25 10.85 -7.35
C ASP A 340 3.87 9.62 -8.16
N VAL A 341 4.57 9.37 -9.26
CA VAL A 341 4.24 8.29 -10.19
C VAL A 341 5.35 7.25 -10.19
N VAL A 342 4.95 5.99 -10.03
CA VAL A 342 5.78 4.82 -10.32
C VAL A 342 5.35 4.29 -11.68
N TRP A 343 6.20 4.46 -12.69
CA TRP A 343 5.88 4.05 -14.05
C TRP A 343 6.22 2.58 -14.31
N MET A 344 5.30 1.83 -14.90
CA MET A 344 5.38 0.36 -14.99
C MET A 344 5.34 -0.19 -16.42
N ALA A 345 5.25 0.70 -17.43
CA ALA A 345 5.18 0.29 -18.82
C ALA A 345 6.52 0.52 -19.55
N GLU A 346 6.77 -0.29 -20.58
CA GLU A 346 7.96 -0.12 -21.46
C GLU A 346 7.89 1.19 -22.25
N GLN A 347 6.68 1.58 -22.68
CA GLN A 347 6.48 2.89 -23.30
C GLN A 347 6.62 3.98 -22.25
N PRO A 348 7.45 5.01 -22.46
CA PRO A 348 7.66 6.05 -21.47
C PRO A 348 6.41 6.91 -21.25
N LEU A 349 6.23 7.39 -20.01
CA LEU A 349 5.29 8.46 -19.73
C LEU A 349 5.83 9.76 -20.33
N VAL A 350 4.98 10.46 -21.09
CA VAL A 350 5.34 11.76 -21.66
C VAL A 350 4.24 12.79 -21.41
N PRO A 351 4.57 14.09 -21.27
CA PRO A 351 3.59 15.16 -21.19
C PRO A 351 2.65 15.19 -22.40
N GLY A 352 1.41 15.63 -22.18
CA GLY A 352 0.37 15.72 -23.22
C GLY A 352 -0.42 14.43 -23.42
N GLN A 353 0.04 13.29 -22.94
CA GLN A 353 -0.71 12.02 -23.01
C GLN A 353 -1.84 11.97 -21.99
N SER A 354 -2.90 11.26 -22.36
CA SER A 354 -4.06 11.02 -21.49
C SER A 354 -4.24 9.55 -21.22
N TYR A 355 -4.51 9.23 -19.96
CA TYR A 355 -4.75 7.88 -19.47
C TYR A 355 -6.11 7.82 -18.77
N ASP A 356 -6.74 6.66 -18.78
CA ASP A 356 -7.81 6.40 -17.83
C ASP A 356 -7.15 6.20 -16.44
N ILE A 357 -7.75 6.79 -15.41
CA ILE A 357 -7.33 6.58 -14.04
C ILE A 357 -8.45 5.98 -13.22
N LYS A 358 -8.07 5.21 -12.20
CA LYS A 358 -9.02 4.68 -11.22
C LYS A 358 -8.53 5.02 -9.82
N ILE A 359 -9.41 5.60 -9.02
CA ILE A 359 -9.16 6.00 -7.62
C ILE A 359 -10.44 5.78 -6.80
N ALA A 360 -10.33 5.17 -5.61
CA ALA A 360 -11.44 4.98 -4.66
C ALA A 360 -12.75 4.48 -5.30
N GLY A 361 -12.68 3.67 -6.37
CA GLY A 361 -13.87 3.18 -7.07
C GLY A 361 -14.35 4.06 -8.22
N LYS A 362 -13.91 5.30 -8.34
CA LYS A 362 -14.19 6.20 -9.46
C LYS A 362 -13.22 5.95 -10.60
N LYS A 363 -13.72 5.99 -11.84
CA LYS A 363 -12.91 5.96 -13.06
C LYS A 363 -13.14 7.26 -13.82
N THR A 364 -12.06 7.95 -14.18
CA THR A 364 -12.09 9.14 -15.03
C THR A 364 -10.84 9.16 -15.91
N ARG A 365 -10.64 10.24 -16.64
CA ARG A 365 -9.45 10.45 -17.44
C ARG A 365 -8.56 11.51 -16.79
N ALA A 366 -7.24 11.29 -16.89
CA ALA A 366 -6.24 12.27 -16.52
C ALA A 366 -5.31 12.54 -17.70
N ARG A 367 -4.94 13.79 -17.87
CA ARG A 367 -3.90 14.24 -18.79
C ARG A 367 -2.64 14.58 -18.00
N VAL A 368 -1.50 14.16 -18.51
CA VAL A 368 -0.18 14.52 -18.00
C VAL A 368 0.17 15.91 -18.49
N GLU A 369 0.23 16.89 -17.61
CA GLU A 369 0.59 18.27 -17.99
C GLU A 369 2.10 18.47 -18.03
N SER A 370 2.80 18.02 -16.99
CA SER A 370 4.25 18.14 -16.89
C SER A 370 4.85 17.07 -15.98
N ILE A 371 6.13 16.77 -16.20
CA ILE A 371 6.97 16.01 -15.28
C ILE A 371 7.88 17.01 -14.59
N ARG A 372 7.75 17.17 -13.27
CA ARG A 372 8.51 18.17 -12.50
C ARG A 372 9.96 17.71 -12.30
N HIS A 373 10.12 16.46 -11.93
CA HIS A 373 11.41 15.81 -11.78
C HIS A 373 11.25 14.29 -11.76
N GLN A 374 12.32 13.60 -12.06
CA GLN A 374 12.51 12.18 -11.78
C GLN A 374 13.38 12.03 -10.54
N VAL A 375 13.12 10.99 -9.74
CA VAL A 375 13.93 10.63 -8.59
C VAL A 375 14.94 9.56 -8.99
N GLU A 376 16.22 9.83 -8.78
CA GLU A 376 17.27 8.81 -8.84
C GLU A 376 17.22 7.95 -7.57
N ILE A 377 16.78 6.70 -7.70
CA ILE A 377 16.40 5.86 -6.56
C ILE A 377 17.60 5.55 -5.64
N ASN A 378 18.81 5.45 -6.18
CA ASN A 378 20.00 5.08 -5.40
C ASN A 378 20.52 6.25 -4.54
N THR A 379 20.39 7.47 -5.03
CA THR A 379 20.88 8.69 -4.39
C THR A 379 19.78 9.54 -3.78
N LEU A 380 18.52 9.25 -4.11
CA LEU A 380 17.32 10.05 -3.83
C LEU A 380 17.37 11.48 -4.40
N ALA A 381 18.32 11.74 -5.29
CA ALA A 381 18.45 13.03 -5.96
C ALA A 381 17.32 13.24 -6.98
N GLN A 382 16.84 14.47 -7.06
CA GLN A 382 15.80 14.87 -8.01
C GLN A 382 16.47 15.51 -9.23
N HIS A 383 16.13 15.02 -10.42
CA HIS A 383 16.64 15.52 -11.68
C HIS A 383 15.50 15.94 -12.59
N PRO A 384 15.64 17.06 -13.36
CA PRO A 384 14.69 17.38 -14.41
C PRO A 384 14.56 16.22 -15.40
N ALA A 385 13.34 15.93 -15.84
CA ALA A 385 13.08 14.87 -16.80
C ALA A 385 11.90 15.25 -17.70
N ASP A 386 12.03 14.96 -18.98
CA ASP A 386 10.96 15.14 -19.97
C ASP A 386 10.09 13.89 -20.11
N THR A 387 10.58 12.75 -19.64
CA THR A 387 9.89 11.44 -19.71
C THR A 387 10.19 10.61 -18.48
N LEU A 388 9.28 9.70 -18.11
CA LEU A 388 9.57 8.62 -17.14
C LEU A 388 9.64 7.29 -17.88
N GLN A 389 10.77 6.62 -17.77
CA GLN A 389 11.00 5.29 -18.33
C GLN A 389 10.42 4.20 -17.40
N LEU A 390 10.40 2.95 -17.87
CA LEU A 390 10.05 1.78 -17.06
C LEU A 390 10.78 1.79 -15.71
N ASN A 391 10.06 1.55 -14.62
CA ASN A 391 10.51 1.63 -13.25
C ASN A 391 10.96 3.04 -12.79
N GLY A 392 10.74 4.07 -13.62
CA GLY A 392 10.99 5.45 -13.24
C GLY A 392 10.00 5.94 -12.17
N ILE A 393 10.52 6.71 -11.22
CA ILE A 393 9.72 7.39 -10.20
C ILE A 393 9.90 8.89 -10.37
N GLY A 394 8.79 9.64 -10.39
CA GLY A 394 8.87 11.08 -10.55
C GLY A 394 7.60 11.81 -10.13
N LEU A 395 7.71 13.12 -9.94
CA LEU A 395 6.60 13.99 -9.63
C LEU A 395 5.97 14.54 -10.90
N VAL A 396 4.68 14.31 -11.07
CA VAL A 396 3.92 14.62 -12.28
C VAL A 396 2.74 15.53 -11.93
N GLU A 397 2.43 16.48 -12.76
CA GLU A 397 1.18 17.25 -12.68
C GLU A 397 0.14 16.65 -13.61
N LEU A 398 -1.03 16.41 -13.05
CA LEU A 398 -2.19 15.85 -13.75
C LEU A 398 -3.36 16.83 -13.73
N THR A 399 -4.09 16.87 -14.86
CA THR A 399 -5.41 17.49 -14.94
C THR A 399 -6.44 16.40 -15.20
N PHE A 400 -7.57 16.45 -14.50
CA PHE A 400 -8.65 15.47 -14.58
C PHE A 400 -9.80 16.01 -15.43
N ASP A 401 -10.44 15.16 -16.23
CA ASP A 401 -11.61 15.54 -17.02
C ASP A 401 -12.78 15.94 -16.11
N GLU A 402 -12.88 15.31 -14.93
CA GLU A 402 -13.88 15.62 -13.90
C GLU A 402 -13.20 15.93 -12.57
N PRO A 403 -13.71 16.87 -11.77
CA PRO A 403 -13.18 17.12 -10.44
C PRO A 403 -13.23 15.86 -9.57
N LEU A 404 -12.14 15.59 -8.86
CA LEU A 404 -11.99 14.46 -7.97
C LEU A 404 -11.80 14.91 -6.52
N VAL A 405 -12.42 14.21 -5.60
CA VAL A 405 -12.16 14.38 -4.17
C VAL A 405 -10.96 13.50 -3.81
N LEU A 406 -9.88 14.14 -3.40
CA LEU A 406 -8.59 13.52 -3.19
C LEU A 406 -8.02 13.89 -1.83
N ASP A 407 -7.54 12.90 -1.10
CA ASP A 407 -6.60 13.11 0.01
C ASP A 407 -5.15 13.03 -0.49
N SER A 408 -4.20 13.53 0.29
CA SER A 408 -2.82 13.14 0.05
C SER A 408 -2.65 11.64 0.36
N TYR A 409 -1.85 10.95 -0.42
CA TYR A 409 -1.60 9.52 -0.21
C TYR A 409 -1.02 9.22 1.18
N GLN A 410 -0.21 10.14 1.70
CA GLN A 410 0.35 10.06 3.04
C GLN A 410 -0.73 10.08 4.14
N SER A 411 -1.85 10.77 3.92
CA SER A 411 -2.94 10.83 4.88
C SER A 411 -3.93 9.69 4.72
N ASN A 412 -4.23 9.28 3.48
CA ASN A 412 -5.14 8.16 3.22
C ASN A 412 -4.79 7.48 1.90
N HIS A 413 -4.40 6.20 1.96
CA HIS A 413 -3.97 5.43 0.81
C HIS A 413 -5.12 5.15 -0.18
N ASP A 414 -6.33 4.90 0.32
CA ASP A 414 -7.48 4.51 -0.51
C ASP A 414 -8.02 5.68 -1.34
N THR A 415 -7.99 6.91 -0.78
CA THR A 415 -8.49 8.12 -1.44
C THR A 415 -7.39 8.99 -2.05
N GLY A 416 -6.11 8.64 -1.81
CA GLY A 416 -4.93 9.30 -2.38
C GLY A 416 -4.15 8.46 -3.39
N GLY A 417 -4.46 7.15 -3.51
CA GLY A 417 -3.80 6.24 -4.45
C GLY A 417 -4.60 6.05 -5.74
N LEU A 418 -3.95 6.16 -6.89
CA LEU A 418 -4.56 5.94 -8.19
C LEU A 418 -3.72 5.02 -9.08
N ILE A 419 -4.35 4.41 -10.07
CA ILE A 419 -3.65 3.66 -11.12
C ILE A 419 -3.89 4.31 -12.47
N PHE A 420 -2.83 4.28 -13.31
CA PHE A 420 -2.90 4.66 -14.71
C PHE A 420 -3.22 3.43 -15.57
N ILE A 421 -4.20 3.57 -16.44
CA ILE A 421 -4.66 2.50 -17.34
C ILE A 421 -4.51 3.00 -18.77
N ASP A 422 -3.77 2.24 -19.58
CA ASP A 422 -3.68 2.52 -21.01
C ASP A 422 -5.04 2.31 -21.69
N ARG A 423 -5.47 3.30 -22.45
CA ARG A 423 -6.80 3.35 -23.03
C ARG A 423 -7.03 2.35 -24.19
N MET A 424 -5.96 1.93 -24.84
CA MET A 424 -6.06 1.01 -25.98
C MET A 424 -5.99 -0.44 -25.51
N SER A 425 -5.05 -0.76 -24.65
CA SER A 425 -4.80 -2.13 -24.17
C SER A 425 -5.60 -2.46 -22.90
N ASN A 426 -6.11 -1.45 -22.18
CA ASN A 426 -6.73 -1.57 -20.85
C ASN A 426 -5.78 -2.19 -19.78
N VAL A 427 -4.49 -2.09 -19.99
CA VAL A 427 -3.45 -2.56 -19.06
C VAL A 427 -3.09 -1.46 -18.08
N THR A 428 -2.85 -1.82 -16.81
CA THR A 428 -2.29 -0.89 -15.83
C THR A 428 -0.84 -0.57 -16.18
N VAL A 429 -0.53 0.71 -16.39
CA VAL A 429 0.77 1.19 -16.85
C VAL A 429 1.53 2.00 -15.81
N GLY A 430 0.91 2.33 -14.69
CA GLY A 430 1.56 3.04 -13.59
C GLY A 430 0.68 3.13 -12.35
N ALA A 431 1.32 3.44 -11.23
CA ALA A 431 0.67 3.82 -9.98
C ALA A 431 0.97 5.30 -9.69
N GLY A 432 -0.01 6.00 -9.15
CA GLY A 432 0.11 7.39 -8.76
C GLY A 432 -0.30 7.60 -7.31
N LEU A 433 0.48 8.38 -6.59
CA LEU A 433 0.31 8.69 -5.18
C LEU A 433 0.11 10.20 -5.07
N VAL A 434 -1.09 10.64 -4.77
CA VAL A 434 -1.43 12.07 -4.69
C VAL A 434 -0.58 12.71 -3.59
N ARG A 435 0.24 13.69 -3.97
CA ARG A 435 1.01 14.48 -3.01
C ARG A 435 0.17 15.64 -2.48
N GLU A 436 -0.41 16.38 -3.40
CA GLU A 436 -1.26 17.53 -3.10
C GLU A 436 -2.23 17.81 -4.24
N THR A 437 -3.39 18.34 -3.91
CA THR A 437 -4.30 18.93 -4.90
C THR A 437 -3.82 20.33 -5.26
N LEU A 438 -3.86 20.65 -6.54
CA LEU A 438 -3.61 22.00 -6.99
C LEU A 438 -4.95 22.74 -6.94
N GLN A 439 -5.03 23.77 -6.11
CA GLN A 439 -6.15 24.70 -6.20
C GLN A 439 -6.02 25.35 -7.58
N ASP A 440 -7.09 25.29 -8.35
CA ASP A 440 -7.13 25.99 -9.60
C ASP A 440 -6.82 27.46 -9.31
N ALA A 441 -5.62 27.90 -9.70
CA ALA A 441 -5.52 29.28 -10.14
C ALA A 441 -6.68 29.41 -11.14
N PRO A 442 -7.64 30.37 -10.95
CA PRO A 442 -8.82 30.46 -11.79
C PRO A 442 -8.33 30.28 -13.22
N ALA A 443 -8.77 29.20 -13.89
CA ALA A 443 -8.21 28.75 -15.16
C ALA A 443 -7.97 30.03 -15.93
N ALA A 444 -6.70 30.35 -16.19
CA ALA A 444 -6.41 31.44 -17.09
C ALA A 444 -7.21 31.05 -18.30
N ARG A 445 -8.40 31.67 -18.45
CA ARG A 445 -9.36 31.37 -19.52
C ARG A 445 -8.50 31.40 -20.75
N GLY A 446 -8.23 30.21 -21.28
CA GLY A 446 -7.10 29.97 -22.14
C GLY A 446 -6.93 31.16 -23.08
N GLU A 447 -5.73 31.70 -23.13
CA GLU A 447 -5.41 32.58 -24.22
C GLU A 447 -5.72 31.75 -25.45
N PHE A 448 -6.80 32.13 -26.12
CA PHE A 448 -7.21 31.48 -27.35
C PHE A 448 -6.01 31.45 -28.26
N SER A 449 -5.69 30.33 -28.84
CA SER A 449 -4.61 30.21 -29.81
C SER A 449 -4.79 31.27 -30.91
N ALA A 450 -3.73 31.73 -31.52
CA ALA A 450 -3.78 32.67 -32.65
C ALA A 450 -4.79 32.19 -33.72
N PHE A 451 -4.84 30.88 -33.98
CA PHE A 451 -5.80 30.26 -34.88
C PHE A 451 -7.24 30.40 -34.43
N GLU A 452 -7.53 30.18 -33.15
CA GLU A 452 -8.92 30.29 -32.59
C GLU A 452 -9.40 31.74 -32.64
N LEU A 453 -8.52 32.70 -32.37
CA LEU A 453 -8.84 34.12 -32.48
C LEU A 453 -9.10 34.54 -33.92
N GLU A 454 -8.26 34.11 -34.88
CA GLU A 454 -8.45 34.37 -36.29
C GLU A 454 -9.73 33.70 -36.82
N LEU A 455 -9.96 32.45 -36.48
CA LEU A 455 -11.17 31.70 -36.85
C LEU A 455 -12.42 32.40 -36.30
N ASN A 456 -12.41 32.77 -35.03
CA ASN A 456 -13.51 33.50 -34.40
C ASN A 456 -13.80 34.84 -35.10
N ALA A 457 -12.75 35.60 -35.40
CA ALA A 457 -12.89 36.87 -36.12
C ALA A 457 -13.44 36.63 -37.57
N LEU A 458 -13.00 35.60 -38.26
CA LEU A 458 -13.47 35.24 -39.58
C LEU A 458 -14.93 34.78 -39.56
N VAL A 459 -15.33 33.95 -38.60
CA VAL A 459 -16.71 33.52 -38.42
C VAL A 459 -17.63 34.72 -38.11
N ARG A 460 -17.24 35.60 -37.22
CA ARG A 460 -18.03 36.81 -36.88
C ARG A 460 -18.20 37.71 -38.07
N LYS A 461 -17.16 37.87 -38.90
CA LYS A 461 -17.15 38.73 -40.09
C LYS A 461 -18.01 38.17 -41.22
N HIS A 462 -17.93 36.89 -41.52
CA HIS A 462 -18.52 36.26 -42.70
C HIS A 462 -19.83 35.51 -42.40
N PHE A 463 -20.07 35.10 -41.13
CA PHE A 463 -21.19 34.31 -40.71
C PHE A 463 -21.88 34.93 -39.43
N PRO A 464 -22.27 36.23 -39.48
CA PRO A 464 -22.81 36.90 -38.28
C PRO A 464 -24.08 36.23 -37.72
N HIS A 465 -24.80 35.50 -38.55
CA HIS A 465 -26.01 34.77 -38.19
C HIS A 465 -25.74 33.53 -37.33
N TRP A 466 -24.47 33.11 -37.19
CA TRP A 466 -24.12 32.02 -36.29
C TRP A 466 -24.00 32.47 -34.81
N GLY A 467 -24.07 33.77 -34.57
CA GLY A 467 -24.08 34.32 -33.22
C GLY A 467 -22.79 34.07 -32.43
N ALA A 468 -21.64 33.91 -33.11
CA ALA A 468 -20.36 33.70 -32.46
C ALA A 468 -20.01 34.90 -31.56
N ARG A 469 -19.74 34.61 -30.28
CA ARG A 469 -19.33 35.64 -29.32
C ARG A 469 -17.89 36.10 -29.56
N ASP A 470 -17.60 37.35 -29.22
CA ASP A 470 -16.24 37.89 -29.24
C ASP A 470 -15.39 37.25 -28.15
N LEU A 471 -14.34 36.51 -28.54
CA LEU A 471 -13.44 35.85 -27.61
C LEU A 471 -12.53 36.82 -26.89
N LEU A 472 -12.29 38.04 -27.44
CA LEU A 472 -11.50 39.11 -26.86
C LEU A 472 -12.35 40.16 -26.13
N GLY A 473 -13.64 40.26 -26.39
CA GLY A 473 -14.56 41.34 -26.00
C GLY A 473 -15.48 41.02 -24.81
N GLY A 474 -15.16 40.13 -23.94
CA GLY A 474 -16.00 39.66 -22.85
C GLY A 474 -15.73 40.29 -21.49
N ARG A 475 -16.17 41.50 -21.24
CA ARG A 475 -16.62 41.98 -19.90
C ARG A 475 -18.06 42.44 -19.96
#